data_ea0c3132324d0ecd69470d740593a5f4
#
_entry.id   ea0c3132324d0ecd69470d740593a5f4
#
_cell.length_a   1.000
_cell.length_b   1.000
_cell.length_c   1.000
_cell.angle_alpha   90.00
_cell.angle_beta   90.00
_cell.angle_gamma   90.00
#
_symmetry.space_group_name_H-M   'P 1'
#
loop_
_entity.id
_entity.type
_entity.pdbx_description
1 polymer ?
#
loop_
_entity_poly.entity_id
_entity_poly.type
_entity_poly.pdbx_seq_one_letter_code
_entity_poly.pdbx_strand_id
1 'polypeptide(L)'
;LVKHSELNGTVIEGDLIPTLIDELPVIAVMAACANGETIIRNAEELKVKESNRLEIIVHHLNEMGCDITGTEDGMIIRGGKPLHGAVLDSYLDHRIAMSFAVAGLVADGETEITNADCVNISYPGFYRDLLR
;
A
#
# COMPACT_ATOMS: atom_id res chain seq x y z
N LEU A 1 16.32 -14.67 -7.47
CA LEU A 1 15.91 -15.42 -6.28
C LEU A 1 15.37 -14.47 -5.21
N VAL A 2 14.10 -14.68 -4.82
CA VAL A 2 13.47 -13.91 -3.73
C VAL A 2 13.40 -14.79 -2.50
N LYS A 3 13.90 -14.29 -1.38
CA LYS A 3 13.86 -14.99 -0.08
C LYS A 3 13.19 -14.09 0.94
N HIS A 4 12.55 -14.70 1.94
CA HIS A 4 12.09 -13.97 3.10
C HIS A 4 13.25 -13.23 3.77
N SER A 5 13.01 -11.99 4.14
CA SER A 5 14.00 -11.20 4.90
C SER A 5 13.26 -10.21 5.80
N GLU A 6 13.94 -9.75 6.82
CA GLU A 6 13.44 -8.64 7.63
C GLU A 6 13.63 -7.33 6.86
N LEU A 7 12.57 -6.55 6.80
CA LEU A 7 12.57 -5.24 6.17
C LEU A 7 12.84 -4.16 7.20
N ASN A 8 13.57 -3.13 6.80
CA ASN A 8 13.86 -1.97 7.64
C ASN A 8 13.43 -0.69 6.94
N GLY A 9 12.97 0.27 7.73
CA GLY A 9 12.56 1.57 7.24
C GLY A 9 13.68 2.31 6.51
N THR A 10 13.29 3.18 5.60
CA THR A 10 14.20 3.97 4.77
C THR A 10 13.53 5.27 4.33
N VAL A 11 14.28 6.11 3.64
CA VAL A 11 13.76 7.33 3.01
C VAL A 11 13.70 7.11 1.49
N ILE A 12 12.54 7.37 0.90
CA ILE A 12 12.30 7.27 -0.54
C ILE A 12 11.90 8.65 -1.02
N GLU A 13 12.75 9.27 -1.84
CA GLU A 13 12.56 10.65 -2.28
C GLU A 13 13.29 10.96 -3.59
N GLY A 14 13.05 12.14 -4.12
CA GLY A 14 13.80 12.67 -5.27
C GLY A 14 13.59 11.88 -6.55
N ASP A 15 14.67 11.64 -7.26
CA ASP A 15 14.68 10.99 -8.59
C ASP A 15 14.20 9.54 -8.56
N LEU A 16 14.17 8.92 -7.40
CA LEU A 16 13.65 7.56 -7.24
C LEU A 16 12.12 7.52 -7.40
N ILE A 17 11.43 8.58 -7.01
CA ILE A 17 9.96 8.63 -6.99
C ILE A 17 9.34 8.40 -8.38
N PRO A 18 9.74 9.08 -9.46
CA PRO A 18 9.13 8.82 -10.76
C PRO A 18 9.26 7.37 -11.23
N THR A 19 10.31 6.69 -10.85
CA THR A 19 10.54 5.28 -11.21
C THR A 19 9.69 4.30 -10.39
N LEU A 20 9.17 4.73 -9.24
CA LEU A 20 8.42 3.90 -8.30
C LEU A 20 6.96 4.34 -8.13
N ILE A 21 6.52 5.39 -8.81
CA ILE A 21 5.25 6.05 -8.49
C ILE A 21 4.06 5.10 -8.46
N ASP A 22 3.99 4.16 -9.39
CA ASP A 22 2.88 3.21 -9.46
C ASP A 22 3.04 2.04 -8.48
N GLU A 23 4.24 1.81 -7.96
CA GLU A 23 4.54 0.79 -6.96
C GLU A 23 4.46 1.33 -5.52
N LEU A 24 4.36 2.64 -5.34
CA LEU A 24 4.30 3.23 -3.99
C LEU A 24 3.17 2.69 -3.12
N PRO A 25 1.99 2.33 -3.65
CA PRO A 25 0.96 1.72 -2.81
C PRO A 25 1.42 0.42 -2.13
N VAL A 26 2.02 -0.50 -2.87
CA VAL A 26 2.52 -1.75 -2.28
C VAL A 26 3.79 -1.54 -1.47
N ILE A 27 4.61 -0.56 -1.82
CA ILE A 27 5.78 -0.17 -1.02
C ILE A 27 5.33 0.36 0.35
N ALA A 28 4.25 1.11 0.42
CA ALA A 28 3.69 1.56 1.69
C ALA A 28 3.22 0.38 2.56
N VAL A 29 2.63 -0.65 1.94
CA VAL A 29 2.27 -1.89 2.65
C VAL A 29 3.52 -2.59 3.18
N MET A 30 4.58 -2.69 2.39
CA MET A 30 5.86 -3.24 2.84
C MET A 30 6.43 -2.45 4.01
N ALA A 31 6.36 -1.12 3.95
CA ALA A 31 6.83 -0.24 5.00
C ALA A 31 6.04 -0.43 6.30
N ALA A 32 4.74 -0.68 6.22
CA ALA A 32 3.91 -0.98 7.39
C ALA A 32 4.36 -2.28 8.08
N CYS A 33 4.92 -3.22 7.33
CA CYS A 33 5.43 -4.49 7.84
C CYS A 33 6.92 -4.44 8.22
N ALA A 34 7.61 -3.35 7.89
CA ALA A 34 9.04 -3.20 8.15
C ALA A 34 9.30 -2.75 9.58
N ASN A 35 10.53 -2.95 10.05
CA ASN A 35 10.98 -2.37 11.31
C ASN A 35 11.39 -0.91 11.11
N GLY A 36 10.97 -0.05 12.02
CA GLY A 36 11.36 1.36 12.00
C GLY A 36 10.49 2.23 11.10
N GLU A 37 11.01 3.38 10.75
CA GLU A 37 10.28 4.44 10.06
C GLU A 37 10.67 4.51 8.58
N THR A 38 9.66 4.58 7.71
CA THR A 38 9.83 4.86 6.29
C THR A 38 9.22 6.21 5.99
N ILE A 39 9.98 7.07 5.29
CA ILE A 39 9.55 8.38 4.87
C ILE A 39 9.50 8.42 3.35
N ILE A 40 8.34 8.78 2.80
CA ILE A 40 8.14 8.96 1.36
C ILE A 40 7.91 10.44 1.13
N ARG A 41 8.72 11.05 0.25
CA ARG A 41 8.65 12.47 -0.11
C ARG A 41 8.56 12.64 -1.62
N ASN A 42 8.19 13.85 -2.06
CA ASN A 42 8.13 14.20 -3.49
C ASN A 42 7.15 13.34 -4.29
N ALA A 43 6.10 12.85 -3.65
CA ALA A 43 5.14 11.92 -4.23
C ALA A 43 3.75 12.54 -4.43
N GLU A 44 3.65 13.85 -4.59
CA GLU A 44 2.38 14.55 -4.81
C GLU A 44 1.64 14.07 -6.06
N GLU A 45 2.32 13.49 -7.03
CA GLU A 45 1.70 12.90 -8.22
C GLU A 45 0.72 11.77 -7.88
N LEU A 46 0.89 11.10 -6.74
CA LEU A 46 -0.07 10.10 -6.26
C LEU A 46 -1.50 10.64 -6.12
N LYS A 47 -1.64 11.94 -5.88
CA LYS A 47 -2.94 12.59 -5.69
C LYS A 47 -3.79 12.68 -6.95
N VAL A 48 -3.15 12.58 -8.12
CA VAL A 48 -3.78 12.78 -9.42
C VAL A 48 -3.72 11.56 -10.34
N LYS A 49 -3.65 10.38 -9.76
CA LYS A 49 -3.74 9.10 -10.48
C LYS A 49 -5.21 8.71 -10.72
N GLU A 50 -5.50 7.44 -10.89
CA GLU A 50 -6.87 6.92 -11.04
C GLU A 50 -7.75 7.28 -9.83
N SER A 51 -7.12 7.53 -8.69
CA SER A 51 -7.70 8.03 -7.45
C SER A 51 -6.65 8.89 -6.75
N ASN A 52 -7.02 9.53 -5.63
CA ASN A 52 -6.04 10.15 -4.76
C ASN A 52 -5.34 9.06 -3.93
N ARG A 53 -4.37 8.39 -4.53
CA ARG A 53 -3.68 7.26 -3.93
C ARG A 53 -2.99 7.61 -2.62
N LEU A 54 -2.45 8.82 -2.50
CA LEU A 54 -1.77 9.25 -1.27
C LEU A 54 -2.73 9.23 -0.09
N GLU A 55 -3.87 9.88 -0.23
CA GLU A 55 -4.88 9.98 0.82
C GLU A 55 -5.48 8.61 1.16
N ILE A 56 -5.76 7.80 0.15
CA ILE A 56 -6.32 6.46 0.33
C ILE A 56 -5.35 5.54 1.04
N ILE A 57 -4.07 5.54 0.68
CA ILE A 57 -3.05 4.73 1.35
C ILE A 57 -2.96 5.08 2.82
N VAL A 58 -2.91 6.36 3.15
CA VAL A 58 -2.86 6.82 4.54
C VAL A 58 -4.10 6.38 5.32
N HIS A 59 -5.28 6.58 4.74
CA HIS A 59 -6.55 6.19 5.36
C HIS A 59 -6.62 4.67 5.59
N HIS A 60 -6.33 3.88 4.57
CA HIS A 60 -6.47 2.42 4.63
C HIS A 60 -5.46 1.79 5.60
N LEU A 61 -4.21 2.23 5.59
CA LEU A 61 -3.22 1.70 6.53
C LEU A 61 -3.56 2.10 7.97
N ASN A 62 -4.09 3.29 8.21
CA ASN A 62 -4.60 3.67 9.53
C ASN A 62 -5.75 2.76 9.97
N GLU A 63 -6.69 2.46 9.07
CA GLU A 63 -7.80 1.54 9.34
C GLU A 63 -7.31 0.14 9.71
N MET A 64 -6.20 -0.29 9.14
CA MET A 64 -5.58 -1.58 9.43
C MET A 64 -4.67 -1.56 10.67
N GLY A 65 -4.59 -0.43 11.38
CA GLY A 65 -3.82 -0.31 12.62
C GLY A 65 -2.37 0.13 12.47
N CYS A 66 -1.94 0.53 11.27
CA CYS A 66 -0.61 1.08 11.05
C CYS A 66 -0.51 2.51 11.59
N ASP A 67 0.62 2.86 12.17
CA ASP A 67 0.93 4.24 12.55
C ASP A 67 1.50 4.97 11.32
N ILE A 68 0.64 5.65 10.59
CA ILE A 68 0.97 6.38 9.37
C ILE A 68 0.43 7.79 9.41
N THR A 69 1.23 8.75 8.97
CA THR A 69 0.86 10.16 8.86
C THR A 69 1.06 10.63 7.44
N GLY A 70 0.01 11.19 6.83
CA GLY A 70 0.13 11.85 5.53
C GLY A 70 0.82 13.19 5.67
N THR A 71 1.66 13.53 4.70
CA THR A 71 2.25 14.85 4.53
C THR A 71 1.73 15.48 3.25
N GLU A 72 2.11 16.71 2.96
CA GLU A 72 1.64 17.40 1.75
C GLU A 72 2.05 16.66 0.46
N ASP A 73 3.24 16.06 0.45
CA ASP A 73 3.83 15.41 -0.71
C ASP A 73 4.22 13.94 -0.49
N GLY A 74 3.72 13.32 0.58
CA GLY A 74 4.09 11.94 0.87
C GLY A 74 3.50 11.43 2.17
N MET A 75 4.27 10.61 2.88
CA MET A 75 3.82 9.97 4.10
C MET A 75 4.98 9.52 4.98
N ILE A 76 4.70 9.40 6.27
CA ILE A 76 5.61 8.84 7.26
C ILE A 76 4.95 7.57 7.81
N ILE A 77 5.60 6.45 7.63
CA ILE A 77 5.07 5.13 8.01
C ILE A 77 5.96 4.55 9.09
N ARG A 78 5.39 4.32 10.26
CA ARG A 78 6.09 3.68 11.39
C ARG A 78 5.64 2.23 11.45
N GLY A 79 6.52 1.35 10.99
CA GLY A 79 6.24 -0.08 10.90
C GLY A 79 6.40 -0.80 12.22
N GLY A 80 6.22 -2.12 12.16
CA GLY A 80 6.43 -3.00 13.31
C GLY A 80 5.18 -3.33 14.13
N LYS A 81 4.07 -2.59 13.92
CA LYS A 81 2.77 -2.95 14.51
C LYS A 81 2.08 -3.99 13.62
N PRO A 82 1.51 -5.05 14.18
CA PRO A 82 0.70 -5.98 13.40
C PRO A 82 -0.49 -5.25 12.75
N LEU A 83 -0.71 -5.54 11.47
CA LEU A 83 -1.91 -5.08 10.78
C LEU A 83 -3.09 -5.99 11.15
N HIS A 84 -4.29 -5.42 11.20
CA HIS A 84 -5.53 -6.19 11.35
C HIS A 84 -6.45 -5.97 10.15
N GLY A 85 -7.36 -6.91 9.92
CA GLY A 85 -8.31 -6.84 8.83
C GLY A 85 -9.25 -5.64 8.94
N ALA A 86 -9.72 -5.20 7.78
CA ALA A 86 -10.66 -4.08 7.65
C ALA A 86 -11.49 -4.20 6.38
N VAL A 87 -12.52 -3.40 6.26
CA VAL A 87 -13.28 -3.24 5.02
C VAL A 87 -12.74 -2.01 4.30
N LEU A 88 -12.17 -2.22 3.12
CA LEU A 88 -11.45 -1.20 2.38
C LEU A 88 -12.06 -1.02 0.99
N ASP A 89 -12.32 0.21 0.60
CA ASP A 89 -12.80 0.53 -0.74
C ASP A 89 -11.61 0.64 -1.69
N SER A 90 -11.69 -0.02 -2.84
CA SER A 90 -10.68 0.11 -3.89
C SER A 90 -10.71 1.47 -4.59
N TYR A 91 -11.82 2.21 -4.47
CA TYR A 91 -12.08 3.44 -5.23
C TYR A 91 -11.94 3.23 -6.74
N LEU A 92 -12.23 2.01 -7.23
CA LEU A 92 -12.07 1.59 -8.62
C LEU A 92 -10.63 1.72 -9.13
N ASP A 93 -9.67 1.83 -8.22
CA ASP A 93 -8.25 1.92 -8.54
C ASP A 93 -7.61 0.55 -8.38
N HIS A 94 -7.15 -0.03 -9.50
CA HIS A 94 -6.60 -1.37 -9.55
C HIS A 94 -5.32 -1.51 -8.70
N ARG A 95 -4.49 -0.49 -8.61
CA ARG A 95 -3.28 -0.50 -7.78
C ARG A 95 -3.63 -0.53 -6.30
N ILE A 96 -4.64 0.22 -5.89
CA ILE A 96 -5.14 0.19 -4.51
C ILE A 96 -5.71 -1.19 -4.18
N ALA A 97 -6.57 -1.74 -5.04
CA ALA A 97 -7.15 -3.06 -4.81
C ALA A 97 -6.08 -4.13 -4.64
N MET A 98 -5.11 -4.19 -5.55
CA MET A 98 -4.04 -5.19 -5.50
C MET A 98 -3.14 -5.03 -4.29
N SER A 99 -2.73 -3.79 -3.96
CA SER A 99 -1.84 -3.52 -2.84
C SER A 99 -2.48 -3.90 -1.50
N PHE A 100 -3.75 -3.59 -1.31
CA PHE A 100 -4.46 -3.91 -0.08
C PHE A 100 -4.94 -5.37 -0.02
N ALA A 101 -5.08 -6.05 -1.14
CA ALA A 101 -5.21 -7.51 -1.15
C ALA A 101 -3.95 -8.18 -0.59
N VAL A 102 -2.77 -7.70 -0.97
CA VAL A 102 -1.50 -8.17 -0.40
C VAL A 102 -1.43 -7.85 1.09
N ALA A 103 -1.84 -6.64 1.52
CA ALA A 103 -1.91 -6.29 2.94
C ALA A 103 -2.83 -7.24 3.71
N GLY A 104 -3.95 -7.63 3.13
CA GLY A 104 -4.88 -8.58 3.74
C GLY A 104 -4.27 -9.96 4.01
N LEU A 105 -3.29 -10.39 3.21
CA LEU A 105 -2.61 -11.67 3.42
C LEU A 105 -1.71 -11.68 4.66
N VAL A 106 -1.21 -10.53 5.08
CA VAL A 106 -0.31 -10.39 6.24
C VAL A 106 -1.02 -9.85 7.47
N ALA A 107 -2.26 -9.42 7.33
CA ALA A 107 -3.06 -8.88 8.42
C ALA A 107 -3.73 -10.00 9.24
N ASP A 108 -3.93 -9.74 10.53
CA ASP A 108 -4.73 -10.62 11.38
C ASP A 108 -6.22 -10.40 11.12
N GLY A 109 -6.98 -11.48 11.01
CA GLY A 109 -8.42 -11.41 10.76
C GLY A 109 -8.76 -11.31 9.28
N GLU A 110 -9.97 -10.85 8.98
CA GLU A 110 -10.48 -10.77 7.62
C GLU A 110 -10.35 -9.38 7.04
N THR A 111 -9.96 -9.31 5.78
CA THR A 111 -9.93 -8.06 5.00
C THR A 111 -10.90 -8.21 3.83
N GLU A 112 -11.78 -7.25 3.68
CA GLU A 112 -12.71 -7.16 2.56
C GLU A 112 -12.33 -5.96 1.69
N ILE A 113 -12.26 -6.17 0.38
CA ILE A 113 -12.02 -5.09 -0.58
C ILE A 113 -13.27 -4.93 -1.42
N THR A 114 -13.91 -3.78 -1.32
CA THR A 114 -15.09 -3.47 -2.13
C THR A 114 -14.68 -2.99 -3.52
N ASN A 115 -15.53 -3.24 -4.52
CA ASN A 115 -15.24 -2.94 -5.93
C ASN A 115 -13.94 -3.59 -6.41
N ALA A 116 -13.68 -4.82 -5.95
CA ALA A 116 -12.42 -5.52 -6.19
C ALA A 116 -12.20 -5.92 -7.66
N ASP A 117 -13.25 -5.96 -8.47
CA ASP A 117 -13.19 -6.33 -9.89
C ASP A 117 -12.38 -5.33 -10.74
N CYS A 118 -12.08 -4.15 -10.22
CA CYS A 118 -11.28 -3.16 -10.93
C CYS A 118 -9.86 -3.66 -11.27
N VAL A 119 -9.36 -4.72 -10.64
CA VAL A 119 -8.08 -5.35 -10.99
C VAL A 119 -8.09 -5.88 -12.44
N ASN A 120 -9.25 -6.19 -12.98
CA ASN A 120 -9.38 -6.69 -14.36
C ASN A 120 -8.91 -5.69 -15.42
N ILE A 121 -8.77 -4.42 -15.07
CA ILE A 121 -8.23 -3.37 -15.97
C ILE A 121 -6.80 -3.70 -16.38
N SER A 122 -5.98 -4.21 -15.45
CA SER A 122 -4.55 -4.45 -15.69
C SER A 122 -4.11 -5.88 -15.42
N TYR A 123 -4.81 -6.61 -14.55
CA TYR A 123 -4.44 -7.96 -14.16
C TYR A 123 -5.66 -8.84 -13.92
N PRO A 124 -6.31 -9.34 -14.98
CA PRO A 124 -7.58 -10.11 -14.84
C PRO A 124 -7.48 -11.38 -14.00
N GLY A 125 -6.32 -11.97 -13.86
CA GLY A 125 -6.10 -13.19 -13.07
C GLY A 125 -5.56 -12.96 -11.67
N PHE A 126 -5.49 -11.70 -11.21
CA PHE A 126 -4.77 -11.33 -9.98
C PHE A 126 -5.18 -12.16 -8.76
N TYR A 127 -6.45 -12.21 -8.43
CA TYR A 127 -6.89 -12.92 -7.20
C TYR A 127 -6.66 -14.42 -7.29
N ARG A 128 -6.86 -15.01 -8.46
CA ARG A 128 -6.57 -16.43 -8.66
C ARG A 128 -5.08 -16.70 -8.44
N ASP A 129 -4.22 -15.86 -8.98
CA ASP A 129 -2.77 -16.06 -8.90
C ASP A 129 -2.24 -15.75 -7.50
N LEU A 130 -2.83 -14.78 -6.81
CA LEU A 130 -2.48 -14.42 -5.43
C LEU A 130 -2.77 -15.56 -4.44
N LEU A 131 -3.87 -16.30 -4.65
CA LEU A 131 -4.36 -17.33 -3.73
C LEU A 131 -3.91 -18.77 -4.10
N ARG A 132 -3.04 -18.89 -5.06
CA ARG A 132 -2.51 -20.20 -5.47
C ARG A 132 -1.68 -20.90 -4.40
#